data_c2c2a200a108efd4ec97fd2fe5cf5adf
#
_entry.id   c2c2a200a108efd4ec97fd2fe5cf5adf
#
_cell.length_a   1.000
_cell.length_b   1.000
_cell.length_c   1.000
_cell.angle_alpha   90.00
_cell.angle_beta   90.00
_cell.angle_gamma   90.00
#
_symmetry.space_group_name_H-M   'P 1'
#
loop_
_entity.id
_entity.type
_entity.pdbx_description
1 polymer ?
#
loop_
_entity_poly.entity_id
_entity_poly.type
_entity_poly.pdbx_seq_one_letter_code
_entity_poly.pdbx_strand_id
1 'polypeptide(L)'
;MRKAGRPVAGQQGSGRRDQTKTREEPERQGTVAFVGVGKLASFLAPALAEAGFQITEIIVREGGASLRRARKLARRVEAKVVTVGVASCAAEVIWLAVPDGEIRGAAELLADRVKGSAAKFGFHSSGALGSGELEPLRKAGLAVASVHPLMTFVANSEPALHGVPFAIEGEAAAVRKASGVVRALGGTSFVIAQRHKPAYHAWATMTSPLLLAYLVTLEKAARQAGVGRKKARQMSIPILRQTLENYARLGPANSFSGPFIRGDVETVKKHLALLQRNPKTRAVYVALAKVALDGLTVKNRAGLRRLLEN
;
A
#
# COMPACT_ATOMS: atom_id res chain seq x y z
N MET A 1 -45.86 67.57 -7.62
CA MET A 1 -46.74 67.99 -6.50
C MET A 1 -46.59 67.02 -5.34
N ARG A 2 -46.28 67.60 -4.19
CA ARG A 2 -46.52 67.13 -2.79
C ARG A 2 -45.94 65.78 -2.34
N LYS A 3 -44.90 65.81 -1.50
CA LYS A 3 -44.79 65.98 -0.02
C LYS A 3 -44.92 64.62 0.66
N ALA A 4 -43.85 64.08 1.21
CA ALA A 4 -43.29 64.29 2.56
C ALA A 4 -43.90 63.33 3.60
N GLY A 5 -43.07 62.66 4.32
CA GLY A 5 -43.41 61.95 5.55
C GLY A 5 -42.31 61.01 6.05
N ARG A 6 -41.28 61.54 6.74
CA ARG A 6 -40.60 60.80 7.80
C ARG A 6 -41.40 60.94 9.10
N PRO A 7 -41.39 59.96 10.00
CA PRO A 7 -40.37 59.96 11.04
C PRO A 7 -39.99 58.59 11.68
N VAL A 8 -38.83 58.65 12.38
CA VAL A 8 -38.47 58.24 13.74
C VAL A 8 -37.95 56.80 13.98
N ALA A 9 -36.78 56.77 14.59
CA ALA A 9 -35.91 55.73 15.04
C ALA A 9 -36.52 54.78 16.11
N GLY A 10 -36.05 53.53 16.03
CA GLY A 10 -36.17 52.55 17.08
C GLY A 10 -34.86 51.75 17.15
N GLN A 11 -33.99 52.11 18.09
CA GLN A 11 -32.83 51.29 18.50
C GLN A 11 -33.30 49.97 19.06
N GLN A 12 -32.80 48.87 18.55
CA GLN A 12 -32.76 47.61 19.30
C GLN A 12 -31.46 46.86 19.06
N GLY A 13 -30.90 46.44 20.18
CA GLY A 13 -29.55 45.98 20.43
C GLY A 13 -29.06 44.82 19.58
N SER A 14 -27.79 44.98 19.19
CA SER A 14 -26.95 43.95 18.60
C SER A 14 -26.49 42.96 19.67
N GLY A 15 -27.25 41.89 19.86
CA GLY A 15 -26.71 40.70 20.56
C GLY A 15 -25.74 39.95 19.65
N ARG A 16 -24.45 40.23 19.76
CA ARG A 16 -23.39 39.34 19.25
C ARG A 16 -23.51 38.01 19.97
N ARG A 17 -24.13 37.02 19.34
CA ARG A 17 -23.96 35.61 19.74
C ARG A 17 -22.55 35.22 19.32
N ASP A 18 -21.70 35.09 20.32
CA ASP A 18 -20.40 34.45 20.25
C ASP A 18 -20.61 32.98 19.88
N GLN A 19 -20.44 32.66 18.59
CA GLN A 19 -20.41 31.28 18.11
C GLN A 19 -18.99 30.75 18.31
N THR A 20 -18.61 30.48 19.55
CA THR A 20 -17.54 29.55 19.85
C THR A 20 -17.97 28.18 19.33
N LYS A 21 -17.59 27.85 18.08
CA LYS A 21 -17.59 26.48 17.58
C LYS A 21 -16.63 25.71 18.46
N THR A 22 -17.15 25.03 19.48
CA THR A 22 -16.49 23.90 20.11
C THR A 22 -16.11 22.93 18.99
N ARG A 23 -14.82 22.80 18.72
CA ARG A 23 -14.31 21.66 17.94
C ARG A 23 -14.67 20.44 18.75
N GLU A 24 -15.67 19.70 18.32
CA GLU A 24 -15.92 18.36 18.82
C GLU A 24 -14.62 17.58 18.61
N GLU A 25 -13.99 17.13 19.69
CA GLU A 25 -12.87 16.22 19.59
C GLU A 25 -13.36 14.97 18.83
N PRO A 26 -12.63 14.51 17.79
CA PRO A 26 -13.07 13.34 17.05
C PRO A 26 -13.20 12.16 18.01
N GLU A 27 -14.33 11.48 17.93
CA GLU A 27 -14.64 10.28 18.73
C GLU A 27 -13.48 9.29 18.60
N ARG A 28 -12.84 8.93 19.73
CA ARG A 28 -11.61 8.11 19.73
C ARG A 28 -11.91 6.72 19.19
N GLN A 29 -11.36 6.39 18.02
CA GLN A 29 -11.55 5.12 17.29
C GLN A 29 -10.87 3.92 17.98
N GLY A 30 -9.99 4.16 18.97
CA GLY A 30 -9.24 3.14 19.69
C GLY A 30 -7.75 3.49 19.83
N THR A 31 -6.99 2.57 20.41
CA THR A 31 -5.56 2.77 20.71
C THR A 31 -4.70 1.75 19.96
N VAL A 32 -3.54 2.20 19.44
CA VAL A 32 -2.59 1.37 18.69
C VAL A 32 -1.18 1.59 19.21
N ALA A 33 -0.43 0.52 19.45
CA ALA A 33 1.00 0.56 19.64
C ALA A 33 1.72 -0.10 18.46
N PHE A 34 2.78 0.54 17.96
CA PHE A 34 3.57 -0.01 16.87
C PHE A 34 4.86 -0.63 17.37
N VAL A 35 5.16 -1.83 16.89
CA VAL A 35 6.44 -2.52 17.10
C VAL A 35 7.27 -2.40 15.85
N GLY A 36 8.38 -1.68 15.93
CA GLY A 36 9.21 -1.34 14.77
C GLY A 36 8.87 -0.01 14.12
N VAL A 37 9.86 0.52 13.39
CA VAL A 37 9.80 1.84 12.73
C VAL A 37 10.26 1.74 11.27
N GLY A 38 9.79 0.70 10.60
CA GLY A 38 9.98 0.51 9.16
C GLY A 38 9.21 1.55 8.32
N LYS A 39 9.35 1.43 7.00
CA LYS A 39 8.63 2.32 6.06
C LYS A 39 7.13 2.29 6.33
N LEU A 40 6.55 1.09 6.50
CA LEU A 40 5.13 0.94 6.75
C LEU A 40 4.65 1.72 7.98
N ALA A 41 5.31 1.55 9.14
CA ALA A 41 4.95 2.28 10.35
C ALA A 41 5.02 3.79 10.17
N SER A 42 6.01 4.28 9.39
CA SER A 42 6.19 5.70 9.12
C SER A 42 5.04 6.33 8.32
N PHE A 43 4.27 5.53 7.57
CA PHE A 43 3.08 5.97 6.84
C PHE A 43 1.79 5.64 7.61
N LEU A 44 1.71 4.43 8.17
CA LEU A 44 0.47 3.94 8.76
C LEU A 44 0.16 4.60 10.10
N ALA A 45 1.16 4.85 10.96
CA ALA A 45 0.91 5.45 12.26
C ALA A 45 0.37 6.90 12.15
N PRO A 46 0.93 7.79 11.31
CA PRO A 46 0.32 9.10 11.07
C PRO A 46 -1.08 9.03 10.48
N ALA A 47 -1.30 8.15 9.50
CA ALA A 47 -2.62 8.00 8.90
C ALA A 47 -3.68 7.52 9.90
N LEU A 48 -3.31 6.62 10.81
CA LEU A 48 -4.18 6.19 11.90
C LEU A 48 -4.45 7.32 12.90
N ALA A 49 -3.43 8.12 13.24
CA ALA A 49 -3.63 9.28 14.12
C ALA A 49 -4.59 10.31 13.49
N GLU A 50 -4.44 10.58 12.19
CA GLU A 50 -5.35 11.44 11.41
C GLU A 50 -6.77 10.87 11.34
N ALA A 51 -6.92 9.54 11.35
CA ALA A 51 -8.20 8.83 11.38
C ALA A 51 -8.81 8.71 12.79
N GLY A 52 -8.26 9.38 13.82
CA GLY A 52 -8.79 9.42 15.19
C GLY A 52 -8.31 8.30 16.11
N PHE A 53 -7.33 7.47 15.71
CA PHE A 53 -6.71 6.51 16.62
C PHE A 53 -5.62 7.18 17.46
N GLN A 54 -5.55 6.85 18.72
CA GLN A 54 -4.44 7.26 19.59
C GLN A 54 -3.27 6.28 19.41
N ILE A 55 -2.11 6.78 18.98
CA ILE A 55 -0.88 5.99 18.95
C ILE A 55 -0.22 6.13 20.32
N THR A 56 -0.21 5.06 21.10
CA THR A 56 0.27 5.12 22.49
C THR A 56 1.77 4.95 22.60
N GLU A 57 2.31 3.96 21.90
CA GLU A 57 3.72 3.59 21.98
C GLU A 57 4.30 3.26 20.61
N ILE A 58 5.55 3.68 20.40
CA ILE A 58 6.43 3.19 19.35
C ILE A 58 7.50 2.33 20.03
N ILE A 59 7.34 1.03 19.91
CA ILE A 59 8.16 0.01 20.59
C ILE A 59 9.32 -0.39 19.67
N VAL A 60 10.55 -0.29 20.17
CA VAL A 60 11.76 -0.63 19.41
C VAL A 60 12.71 -1.47 20.26
N ARG A 61 13.68 -2.11 19.61
CA ARG A 61 14.83 -2.71 20.30
C ARG A 61 15.76 -1.63 20.84
N GLU A 62 16.53 -1.96 21.85
CA GLU A 62 17.53 -1.04 22.42
C GLU A 62 18.57 -0.62 21.40
N GLY A 63 18.92 0.67 21.41
CA GLY A 63 20.05 1.25 20.65
C GLY A 63 19.79 1.56 19.17
N GLY A 64 20.76 2.27 18.60
CA GLY A 64 20.97 2.43 17.16
C GLY A 64 20.04 3.38 16.38
N ALA A 65 20.06 3.19 15.06
CA ALA A 65 19.31 4.02 14.10
C ALA A 65 17.78 3.91 14.25
N SER A 66 17.28 2.80 14.80
CA SER A 66 15.86 2.57 15.06
C SER A 66 15.32 3.57 16.09
N LEU A 67 16.06 3.86 17.15
CA LEU A 67 15.64 4.79 18.19
C LEU A 67 15.49 6.24 17.66
N ARG A 68 16.40 6.70 16.78
CA ARG A 68 16.28 8.02 16.15
C ARG A 68 15.03 8.13 15.28
N ARG A 69 14.76 7.09 14.48
CA ARG A 69 13.54 7.02 13.65
C ARG A 69 12.28 6.95 14.50
N ALA A 70 12.30 6.19 15.59
CA ALA A 70 11.19 6.09 16.53
C ALA A 70 10.86 7.44 17.16
N ARG A 71 11.86 8.19 17.63
CA ARG A 71 11.66 9.55 18.18
C ARG A 71 11.07 10.52 17.16
N LYS A 72 11.49 10.42 15.88
CA LYS A 72 10.92 11.26 14.81
C LYS A 72 9.45 10.90 14.56
N LEU A 73 9.11 9.62 14.46
CA LEU A 73 7.74 9.15 14.26
C LEU A 73 6.86 9.49 15.45
N ALA A 74 7.32 9.21 16.68
CA ALA A 74 6.58 9.44 17.92
C ALA A 74 6.19 10.92 18.10
N ARG A 75 7.10 11.85 17.76
CA ARG A 75 6.78 13.29 17.78
C ARG A 75 5.66 13.67 16.82
N ARG A 76 5.57 12.99 15.66
CA ARG A 76 4.53 13.27 14.65
C ARG A 76 3.15 12.76 15.09
N VAL A 77 3.10 11.72 15.92
CA VAL A 77 1.86 11.05 16.33
C VAL A 77 1.61 11.12 17.85
N GLU A 78 2.36 11.97 18.55
CA GLU A 78 2.28 12.21 20.00
C GLU A 78 2.37 10.94 20.86
N ALA A 79 3.17 9.95 20.40
CA ALA A 79 3.36 8.67 21.04
C ALA A 79 4.60 8.66 21.97
N LYS A 80 4.64 7.70 22.90
CA LYS A 80 5.83 7.40 23.69
C LYS A 80 6.78 6.49 22.91
N VAL A 81 8.08 6.70 23.06
CA VAL A 81 9.11 5.76 22.54
C VAL A 81 9.57 4.91 23.70
N VAL A 82 9.45 3.60 23.56
CA VAL A 82 9.83 2.63 24.57
C VAL A 82 10.63 1.47 23.96
N THR A 83 11.44 0.81 24.77
CA THR A 83 12.06 -0.46 24.36
C THR A 83 11.15 -1.64 24.72
N VAL A 84 11.34 -2.78 24.06
CA VAL A 84 10.55 -3.99 24.30
C VAL A 84 10.51 -4.35 25.79
N GLY A 85 11.66 -4.22 26.50
CA GLY A 85 11.79 -4.58 27.91
C GLY A 85 10.92 -3.76 28.86
N VAL A 86 10.49 -2.54 28.49
CA VAL A 86 9.67 -1.63 29.35
C VAL A 86 8.35 -1.24 28.71
N ALA A 87 7.99 -1.84 27.55
CA ALA A 87 6.72 -1.59 26.88
C ALA A 87 5.53 -1.94 27.79
N SER A 88 4.55 -1.03 27.87
CA SER A 88 3.33 -1.26 28.66
C SER A 88 2.32 -2.13 27.93
N CYS A 89 2.37 -2.14 26.59
CA CYS A 89 1.41 -2.83 25.72
C CYS A 89 -0.06 -2.51 26.07
N ALA A 90 -0.32 -1.29 26.57
CA ALA A 90 -1.64 -0.88 27.02
C ALA A 90 -2.61 -0.49 25.88
N ALA A 91 -2.14 -0.49 24.63
CA ALA A 91 -2.99 -0.25 23.47
C ALA A 91 -3.90 -1.45 23.17
N GLU A 92 -5.10 -1.19 22.68
CA GLU A 92 -6.02 -2.24 22.23
C GLU A 92 -5.42 -3.11 21.11
N VAL A 93 -4.66 -2.48 20.20
CA VAL A 93 -3.99 -3.15 19.06
C VAL A 93 -2.48 -3.02 19.18
N ILE A 94 -1.78 -4.14 19.13
CA ILE A 94 -0.32 -4.20 18.99
C ILE A 94 -0.01 -4.53 17.52
N TRP A 95 0.60 -3.59 16.78
CA TRP A 95 0.87 -3.71 15.35
C TRP A 95 2.37 -3.90 15.08
N LEU A 96 2.76 -5.10 14.64
CA LEU A 96 4.14 -5.42 14.32
C LEU A 96 4.47 -4.96 12.89
N ALA A 97 5.27 -3.92 12.78
CA ALA A 97 5.77 -3.33 11.52
C ALA A 97 7.28 -3.55 11.38
N VAL A 98 7.72 -4.77 11.61
CA VAL A 98 9.10 -5.26 11.51
C VAL A 98 9.29 -6.06 10.22
N PRO A 99 10.53 -6.34 9.76
CA PRO A 99 10.79 -7.28 8.66
C PRO A 99 10.16 -8.66 8.90
N ASP A 100 9.76 -9.34 7.82
CA ASP A 100 9.05 -10.61 7.89
C ASP A 100 9.75 -11.65 8.77
N GLY A 101 11.07 -11.81 8.63
CA GLY A 101 11.86 -12.74 9.45
C GLY A 101 11.98 -12.37 10.93
N GLU A 102 11.51 -11.18 11.33
CA GLU A 102 11.56 -10.71 12.72
C GLU A 102 10.19 -10.75 13.42
N ILE A 103 9.10 -11.04 12.69
CA ILE A 103 7.73 -10.97 13.23
C ILE A 103 7.57 -11.93 14.40
N ARG A 104 7.93 -13.20 14.21
CA ARG A 104 7.79 -14.22 15.25
C ARG A 104 8.61 -13.91 16.49
N GLY A 105 9.89 -13.55 16.32
CA GLY A 105 10.76 -13.19 17.43
C GLY A 105 10.28 -11.94 18.19
N ALA A 106 9.73 -10.94 17.48
CA ALA A 106 9.12 -9.78 18.11
C ALA A 106 7.85 -10.16 18.90
N ALA A 107 7.03 -11.07 18.38
CA ALA A 107 5.86 -11.59 19.08
C ALA A 107 6.24 -12.38 20.34
N GLU A 108 7.29 -13.16 20.31
CA GLU A 108 7.84 -13.90 21.46
C GLU A 108 8.30 -12.95 22.56
N LEU A 109 9.05 -11.91 22.22
CA LEU A 109 9.53 -10.90 23.17
C LEU A 109 8.39 -10.11 23.86
N LEU A 110 7.24 -9.99 23.20
CA LEU A 110 6.09 -9.25 23.71
C LEU A 110 5.07 -10.14 24.43
N ALA A 111 5.13 -11.45 24.27
CA ALA A 111 4.10 -12.38 24.76
C ALA A 111 3.82 -12.23 26.26
N ASP A 112 4.86 -12.06 27.10
CA ASP A 112 4.67 -11.87 28.52
C ASP A 112 4.22 -10.45 28.87
N ARG A 113 4.54 -9.46 28.05
CA ARG A 113 4.13 -8.06 28.24
C ARG A 113 2.65 -7.82 27.95
N VAL A 114 2.07 -8.56 27.03
CA VAL A 114 0.65 -8.43 26.68
C VAL A 114 -0.27 -9.19 27.64
N LYS A 115 0.23 -10.14 28.43
CA LYS A 115 -0.55 -10.85 29.44
C LYS A 115 -1.06 -9.87 30.49
N GLY A 116 -2.39 -9.83 30.68
CA GLY A 116 -3.02 -8.91 31.64
C GLY A 116 -2.99 -7.43 31.25
N SER A 117 -2.47 -7.08 30.08
CA SER A 117 -2.54 -5.71 29.55
C SER A 117 -3.92 -5.41 28.92
N ALA A 118 -4.13 -4.19 28.44
CA ALA A 118 -5.35 -3.82 27.69
C ALA A 118 -5.38 -4.33 26.25
N ALA A 119 -4.30 -4.95 25.76
CA ALA A 119 -4.20 -5.44 24.40
C ALA A 119 -5.18 -6.60 24.13
N LYS A 120 -5.91 -6.48 23.02
CA LYS A 120 -6.87 -7.49 22.57
C LYS A 120 -6.50 -8.07 21.22
N PHE A 121 -5.75 -7.32 20.41
CA PHE A 121 -5.45 -7.68 19.03
C PHE A 121 -3.97 -7.54 18.73
N GLY A 122 -3.42 -8.53 18.03
CA GLY A 122 -2.08 -8.52 17.47
C GLY A 122 -2.14 -8.52 15.94
N PHE A 123 -1.50 -7.54 15.29
CA PHE A 123 -1.45 -7.46 13.83
C PHE A 123 -0.01 -7.45 13.34
N HIS A 124 0.21 -8.01 12.13
CA HIS A 124 1.40 -7.74 11.31
C HIS A 124 0.99 -7.44 9.88
N SER A 125 1.93 -6.93 9.07
CA SER A 125 1.63 -6.51 7.71
C SER A 125 2.42 -7.25 6.63
N SER A 126 2.89 -8.47 6.90
CA SER A 126 3.49 -9.30 5.86
C SER A 126 2.45 -9.71 4.82
N GLY A 127 2.79 -9.55 3.53
CA GLY A 127 1.98 -10.05 2.43
C GLY A 127 2.11 -11.56 2.22
N ALA A 128 3.26 -12.13 2.59
CA ALA A 128 3.59 -13.54 2.37
C ALA A 128 3.24 -14.43 3.56
N LEU A 129 3.49 -13.94 4.79
CA LEU A 129 3.34 -14.71 6.02
C LEU A 129 1.91 -14.60 6.57
N GLY A 130 1.40 -15.69 7.14
CA GLY A 130 0.10 -15.75 7.81
C GLY A 130 0.14 -15.26 9.25
N SER A 131 -1.04 -15.09 9.86
CA SER A 131 -1.22 -14.72 11.27
C SER A 131 -0.62 -15.71 12.25
N GLY A 132 -0.28 -16.93 11.82
CA GLY A 132 0.45 -17.92 12.60
C GLY A 132 1.82 -17.47 13.11
N GLU A 133 2.44 -16.44 12.50
CA GLU A 133 3.66 -15.84 13.03
C GLU A 133 3.43 -15.12 14.37
N LEU A 134 2.20 -14.74 14.67
CA LEU A 134 1.78 -14.15 15.93
C LEU A 134 1.28 -15.16 16.96
N GLU A 135 1.55 -16.45 16.77
CA GLU A 135 1.19 -17.53 17.71
C GLU A 135 1.59 -17.23 19.16
N PRO A 136 2.77 -16.62 19.46
CA PRO A 136 3.10 -16.25 20.84
C PRO A 136 2.11 -15.25 21.44
N LEU A 137 1.64 -14.27 20.68
CA LEU A 137 0.63 -13.30 21.14
C LEU A 137 -0.75 -13.96 21.27
N ARG A 138 -1.09 -14.89 20.39
CA ARG A 138 -2.34 -15.67 20.47
C ARG A 138 -2.38 -16.51 21.74
N LYS A 139 -1.28 -17.20 22.08
CA LYS A 139 -1.15 -17.95 23.34
C LYS A 139 -1.22 -17.04 24.57
N ALA A 140 -0.85 -15.78 24.43
CA ALA A 140 -0.98 -14.77 25.49
C ALA A 140 -2.39 -14.14 25.57
N GLY A 141 -3.35 -14.59 24.72
CA GLY A 141 -4.76 -14.19 24.78
C GLY A 141 -5.22 -13.16 23.74
N LEU A 142 -4.36 -12.74 22.82
CA LEU A 142 -4.74 -11.79 21.77
C LEU A 142 -5.37 -12.52 20.58
N ALA A 143 -6.40 -11.94 19.96
CA ALA A 143 -6.82 -12.35 18.62
C ALA A 143 -5.85 -11.77 17.58
N VAL A 144 -5.42 -12.58 16.60
CA VAL A 144 -4.33 -12.20 15.70
C VAL A 144 -4.74 -12.20 14.23
N ALA A 145 -4.14 -11.26 13.47
CA ALA A 145 -4.34 -11.17 12.03
C ALA A 145 -3.09 -10.65 11.30
N SER A 146 -2.96 -11.07 10.03
CA SER A 146 -2.14 -10.39 9.04
C SER A 146 -3.00 -9.36 8.30
N VAL A 147 -2.52 -8.11 8.21
CA VAL A 147 -3.23 -6.95 7.60
C VAL A 147 -2.29 -6.27 6.62
N HIS A 148 -2.32 -6.70 5.36
CA HIS A 148 -1.37 -6.27 4.34
C HIS A 148 -1.98 -5.27 3.36
N PRO A 149 -1.54 -4.00 3.34
CA PRO A 149 -1.94 -3.04 2.32
C PRO A 149 -1.34 -3.41 0.95
N LEU A 150 -2.17 -3.51 -0.08
CA LEU A 150 -1.70 -3.70 -1.46
C LEU A 150 -1.23 -2.35 -2.02
N MET A 151 -0.13 -1.85 -1.47
CA MET A 151 0.45 -0.55 -1.79
C MET A 151 1.98 -0.59 -1.64
N THR A 152 2.67 0.30 -2.34
CA THR A 152 4.11 0.48 -2.22
C THR A 152 4.44 1.65 -1.30
N PHE A 153 5.35 1.42 -0.34
CA PHE A 153 5.83 2.43 0.61
C PHE A 153 7.31 2.68 0.37
N VAL A 154 7.63 3.80 -0.28
CA VAL A 154 9.01 4.21 -0.55
C VAL A 154 9.34 5.52 0.16
N ALA A 155 10.61 5.73 0.47
CA ALA A 155 11.04 6.98 1.08
C ALA A 155 10.68 8.18 0.19
N ASN A 156 10.26 9.28 0.79
CA ASN A 156 9.88 10.53 0.10
C ASN A 156 8.67 10.38 -0.84
N SER A 157 7.80 9.39 -0.61
CA SER A 157 6.46 9.35 -1.21
C SER A 157 5.41 9.55 -0.11
N GLU A 158 4.25 10.05 -0.50
CA GLU A 158 3.09 10.22 0.37
C GLU A 158 1.93 9.42 -0.24
N PRO A 159 1.93 8.08 -0.06
CA PRO A 159 0.86 7.27 -0.60
C PRO A 159 -0.44 7.58 0.13
N ALA A 160 -1.48 7.97 -0.61
CA ALA A 160 -2.82 8.02 -0.06
C ALA A 160 -3.31 6.59 0.23
N LEU A 161 -3.86 6.37 1.42
CA LEU A 161 -4.44 5.08 1.79
C LEU A 161 -5.92 4.97 1.36
N HIS A 162 -6.53 6.07 0.96
CA HIS A 162 -7.89 6.08 0.44
C HIS A 162 -8.03 5.18 -0.79
N GLY A 163 -8.99 4.27 -0.75
CA GLY A 163 -9.23 3.28 -1.81
C GLY A 163 -8.22 2.14 -1.86
N VAL A 164 -7.17 2.12 -1.02
CA VAL A 164 -6.18 1.03 -1.01
C VAL A 164 -6.82 -0.25 -0.50
N PRO A 165 -6.72 -1.38 -1.25
CA PRO A 165 -7.18 -2.67 -0.77
C PRO A 165 -6.19 -3.25 0.25
N PHE A 166 -6.74 -3.81 1.33
CA PHE A 166 -5.98 -4.55 2.35
C PHE A 166 -6.41 -6.00 2.35
N ALA A 167 -5.46 -6.90 2.16
CA ALA A 167 -5.68 -8.33 2.36
C ALA A 167 -5.57 -8.66 3.85
N ILE A 168 -6.63 -9.26 4.41
CA ILE A 168 -6.69 -9.63 5.83
C ILE A 168 -6.82 -11.14 5.94
N GLU A 169 -6.02 -11.75 6.82
CA GLU A 169 -6.06 -13.16 7.17
C GLU A 169 -5.89 -13.28 8.69
N GLY A 170 -6.63 -14.16 9.35
CA GLY A 170 -6.53 -14.40 10.78
C GLY A 170 -7.83 -14.82 11.44
N GLU A 171 -7.90 -14.68 12.75
CA GLU A 171 -9.06 -15.02 13.56
C GLU A 171 -10.22 -14.05 13.34
N ALA A 172 -11.45 -14.53 13.40
CA ALA A 172 -12.65 -13.77 13.05
C ALA A 172 -12.78 -12.42 13.80
N ALA A 173 -12.44 -12.39 15.10
CA ALA A 173 -12.46 -11.17 15.88
C ALA A 173 -11.40 -10.15 15.40
N ALA A 174 -10.18 -10.62 15.14
CA ALA A 174 -9.08 -9.82 14.61
C ALA A 174 -9.37 -9.29 13.19
N VAL A 175 -9.96 -10.11 12.33
CA VAL A 175 -10.38 -9.73 10.97
C VAL A 175 -11.43 -8.62 11.02
N ARG A 176 -12.45 -8.73 11.90
CA ARG A 176 -13.46 -7.67 12.07
C ARG A 176 -12.85 -6.35 12.55
N LYS A 177 -11.97 -6.41 13.56
CA LYS A 177 -11.27 -5.21 14.07
C LYS A 177 -10.40 -4.60 12.98
N ALA A 178 -9.59 -5.39 12.29
CA ALA A 178 -8.74 -4.93 11.21
C ALA A 178 -9.54 -4.29 10.05
N SER A 179 -10.68 -4.88 9.68
CA SER A 179 -11.57 -4.30 8.65
C SER A 179 -12.14 -2.94 9.07
N GLY A 180 -12.45 -2.76 10.37
CA GLY A 180 -12.86 -1.47 10.93
C GLY A 180 -11.74 -0.42 10.83
N VAL A 181 -10.53 -0.81 11.21
CA VAL A 181 -9.33 0.05 11.11
C VAL A 181 -9.05 0.45 9.67
N VAL A 182 -9.10 -0.49 8.73
CA VAL A 182 -8.90 -0.23 7.29
C VAL A 182 -9.95 0.72 6.75
N ARG A 183 -11.22 0.57 7.15
CA ARG A 183 -12.30 1.48 6.75
C ARG A 183 -12.07 2.90 7.26
N ALA A 184 -11.63 3.05 8.50
CA ALA A 184 -11.29 4.36 9.07
C ALA A 184 -10.15 5.06 8.32
N LEU A 185 -9.20 4.29 7.74
CA LEU A 185 -8.16 4.80 6.85
C LEU A 185 -8.67 5.15 5.43
N GLY A 186 -9.97 4.97 5.14
CA GLY A 186 -10.54 5.14 3.79
C GLY A 186 -10.17 4.01 2.83
N GLY A 187 -9.56 2.92 3.31
CA GLY A 187 -9.21 1.75 2.52
C GLY A 187 -10.38 0.78 2.37
N THR A 188 -10.18 -0.23 1.54
CA THR A 188 -11.09 -1.37 1.39
C THR A 188 -10.41 -2.64 1.90
N SER A 189 -11.18 -3.58 2.42
CA SER A 189 -10.59 -4.83 2.93
C SER A 189 -11.22 -6.05 2.27
N PHE A 190 -10.43 -7.10 2.08
CA PHE A 190 -10.90 -8.41 1.66
C PHE A 190 -10.19 -9.51 2.45
N VAL A 191 -10.93 -10.58 2.72
CA VAL A 191 -10.40 -11.71 3.49
C VAL A 191 -9.75 -12.71 2.54
N ILE A 192 -8.58 -13.20 2.92
CA ILE A 192 -7.83 -14.21 2.18
C ILE A 192 -7.52 -15.40 3.09
N ALA A 193 -7.62 -16.61 2.56
CA ALA A 193 -7.20 -17.79 3.31
C ALA A 193 -5.66 -17.87 3.40
N GLN A 194 -5.15 -18.34 4.53
CA GLN A 194 -3.71 -18.44 4.79
C GLN A 194 -2.96 -19.17 3.67
N ARG A 195 -3.50 -20.27 3.17
CA ARG A 195 -2.91 -21.04 2.05
C ARG A 195 -2.74 -20.26 0.75
N HIS A 196 -3.48 -19.16 0.57
CA HIS A 196 -3.42 -18.33 -0.64
C HIS A 196 -2.44 -17.16 -0.51
N LYS A 197 -1.89 -16.88 0.68
CA LYS A 197 -0.97 -15.75 0.88
C LYS A 197 0.26 -15.78 -0.02
N PRO A 198 0.95 -16.91 -0.26
CA PRO A 198 2.08 -16.93 -1.19
C PRO A 198 1.70 -16.51 -2.62
N ALA A 199 0.58 -17.00 -3.14
CA ALA A 199 0.08 -16.63 -4.46
C ALA A 199 -0.35 -15.14 -4.52
N TYR A 200 -1.03 -14.67 -3.49
CA TYR A 200 -1.38 -13.27 -3.34
C TYR A 200 -0.13 -12.38 -3.33
N HIS A 201 0.90 -12.74 -2.56
CA HIS A 201 2.13 -11.94 -2.49
C HIS A 201 2.92 -11.97 -3.80
N ALA A 202 2.91 -13.10 -4.52
CA ALA A 202 3.47 -13.17 -5.88
C ALA A 202 2.74 -12.20 -6.83
N TRP A 203 1.40 -12.16 -6.81
CA TRP A 203 0.62 -11.18 -7.56
C TRP A 203 0.96 -9.74 -7.17
N ALA A 204 0.99 -9.41 -5.89
CA ALA A 204 1.38 -8.08 -5.40
C ALA A 204 2.80 -7.69 -5.87
N THR A 205 3.73 -8.65 -5.84
CA THR A 205 5.11 -8.46 -6.33
C THR A 205 5.15 -8.19 -7.83
N MET A 206 4.34 -8.87 -8.63
CA MET A 206 4.20 -8.59 -10.06
C MET A 206 3.59 -7.21 -10.32
N THR A 207 2.63 -6.78 -9.48
CA THR A 207 1.92 -5.51 -9.63
C THR A 207 2.81 -4.28 -9.39
N SER A 208 3.80 -4.36 -8.52
CA SER A 208 4.67 -3.20 -8.22
C SER A 208 6.17 -3.48 -8.42
N PRO A 209 6.89 -4.26 -7.62
CA PRO A 209 8.34 -4.39 -7.80
C PRO A 209 8.75 -4.91 -9.17
N LEU A 210 8.06 -5.91 -9.72
CA LEU A 210 8.38 -6.45 -11.05
C LEU A 210 7.89 -5.55 -12.18
N LEU A 211 6.82 -4.80 -11.99
CA LEU A 211 6.45 -3.74 -12.92
C LEU A 211 7.57 -2.68 -13.00
N LEU A 212 8.18 -2.28 -11.87
CA LEU A 212 9.32 -1.36 -11.90
C LEU A 212 10.52 -1.96 -12.66
N ALA A 213 10.81 -3.25 -12.50
CA ALA A 213 11.85 -3.94 -13.26
C ALA A 213 11.55 -3.94 -14.78
N TYR A 214 10.29 -4.10 -15.16
CA TYR A 214 9.83 -3.94 -16.54
C TYR A 214 10.05 -2.50 -17.05
N LEU A 215 9.69 -1.47 -16.29
CA LEU A 215 9.93 -0.07 -16.66
C LEU A 215 11.43 0.23 -16.88
N VAL A 216 12.30 -0.33 -16.04
CA VAL A 216 13.76 -0.25 -16.24
C VAL A 216 14.19 -0.95 -17.53
N THR A 217 13.52 -2.03 -17.92
CA THR A 217 13.77 -2.73 -19.19
C THR A 217 13.36 -1.89 -20.39
N LEU A 218 12.25 -1.13 -20.31
CA LEU A 218 11.87 -0.15 -21.33
C LEU A 218 12.94 0.92 -21.55
N GLU A 219 13.52 1.45 -20.46
CA GLU A 219 14.64 2.41 -20.57
C GLU A 219 15.86 1.82 -21.31
N LYS A 220 16.13 0.52 -21.12
CA LYS A 220 17.22 -0.18 -21.83
C LYS A 220 16.88 -0.39 -23.31
N ALA A 221 15.64 -0.73 -23.65
CA ALA A 221 15.18 -0.85 -25.02
C ALA A 221 15.26 0.51 -25.76
N ALA A 222 14.83 1.59 -25.12
CA ALA A 222 14.89 2.94 -25.70
C ALA A 222 16.31 3.39 -26.03
N ARG A 223 17.33 2.94 -25.30
CA ARG A 223 18.74 3.23 -25.63
C ARG A 223 19.17 2.66 -26.97
N GLN A 224 18.59 1.55 -27.43
CA GLN A 224 18.86 1.00 -28.75
C GLN A 224 18.26 1.86 -29.89
N ALA A 225 17.24 2.67 -29.54
CA ALA A 225 16.69 3.68 -30.43
C ALA A 225 17.39 5.06 -30.30
N GLY A 226 18.54 5.13 -29.63
CA GLY A 226 19.27 6.38 -29.42
C GLY A 226 18.68 7.31 -28.35
N VAL A 227 17.69 6.84 -27.55
CA VAL A 227 17.03 7.66 -26.53
C VAL A 227 17.66 7.43 -25.16
N GLY A 228 18.22 8.47 -24.54
CA GLY A 228 18.81 8.40 -23.21
C GLY A 228 17.79 8.08 -22.12
N ARG A 229 18.22 7.40 -21.03
CA ARG A 229 17.35 6.85 -19.97
C ARG A 229 16.37 7.85 -19.38
N LYS A 230 16.84 9.06 -18.99
CA LYS A 230 15.98 10.10 -18.39
C LYS A 230 14.87 10.52 -19.36
N LYS A 231 15.24 10.76 -20.64
CA LYS A 231 14.30 11.15 -21.69
C LYS A 231 13.32 10.01 -22.01
N ALA A 232 13.80 8.76 -22.08
CA ALA A 232 12.96 7.58 -22.30
C ALA A 232 11.89 7.45 -21.21
N ARG A 233 12.27 7.62 -19.94
CA ARG A 233 11.32 7.62 -18.82
C ARG A 233 10.25 8.67 -18.97
N GLN A 234 10.63 9.91 -19.25
CA GLN A 234 9.68 11.02 -19.43
C GLN A 234 8.72 10.77 -20.59
N MET A 235 9.24 10.28 -21.73
CA MET A 235 8.44 10.00 -22.93
C MET A 235 7.51 8.81 -22.78
N SER A 236 7.86 7.83 -21.95
CA SER A 236 7.02 6.64 -21.73
C SER A 236 5.83 6.87 -20.79
N ILE A 237 5.89 7.85 -19.88
CA ILE A 237 4.82 8.07 -18.89
C ILE A 237 3.44 8.29 -19.53
N PRO A 238 3.26 9.13 -20.55
CA PRO A 238 1.93 9.35 -21.16
C PRO A 238 1.30 8.06 -21.69
N ILE A 239 2.06 7.26 -22.45
CA ILE A 239 1.54 6.00 -23.03
C ILE A 239 1.28 4.94 -21.95
N LEU A 240 2.12 4.87 -20.92
CA LEU A 240 1.91 3.94 -19.80
C LEU A 240 0.63 4.28 -19.02
N ARG A 241 0.39 5.57 -18.74
CA ARG A 241 -0.86 6.02 -18.11
C ARG A 241 -2.06 5.66 -18.94
N GLN A 242 -2.04 5.99 -20.25
CA GLN A 242 -3.15 5.67 -21.15
C GLN A 242 -3.41 4.17 -21.25
N THR A 243 -2.35 3.35 -21.23
CA THR A 243 -2.48 1.89 -21.24
C THR A 243 -3.19 1.39 -19.97
N LEU A 244 -2.82 1.90 -18.79
CA LEU A 244 -3.46 1.54 -17.52
C LEU A 244 -4.92 2.00 -17.46
N GLU A 245 -5.21 3.23 -17.92
CA GLU A 245 -6.58 3.76 -17.99
C GLU A 245 -7.46 2.95 -18.93
N ASN A 246 -6.94 2.60 -20.11
CA ASN A 246 -7.65 1.75 -21.07
C ASN A 246 -7.92 0.36 -20.48
N TYR A 247 -6.90 -0.27 -19.86
CA TYR A 247 -7.04 -1.55 -19.19
C TYR A 247 -8.13 -1.52 -18.11
N ALA A 248 -8.13 -0.50 -17.26
CA ALA A 248 -9.09 -0.36 -16.17
C ALA A 248 -10.53 -0.14 -16.69
N ARG A 249 -10.69 0.61 -17.78
CA ARG A 249 -12.00 0.97 -18.32
C ARG A 249 -12.57 -0.03 -19.31
N LEU A 250 -11.72 -0.57 -20.21
CA LEU A 250 -12.15 -1.36 -21.38
C LEU A 250 -11.85 -2.85 -21.24
N GLY A 251 -11.04 -3.23 -20.22
CA GLY A 251 -10.53 -4.58 -20.05
C GLY A 251 -9.44 -4.95 -21.06
N PRO A 252 -8.80 -6.13 -20.91
CA PRO A 252 -7.61 -6.51 -21.67
C PRO A 252 -7.88 -6.67 -23.19
N ALA A 253 -9.02 -7.23 -23.56
CA ALA A 253 -9.34 -7.50 -24.97
C ALA A 253 -9.44 -6.22 -25.83
N ASN A 254 -10.02 -5.15 -25.25
CA ASN A 254 -10.27 -3.89 -25.96
C ASN A 254 -9.16 -2.85 -25.77
N SER A 255 -8.16 -3.15 -24.94
CA SER A 255 -7.02 -2.26 -24.66
C SER A 255 -5.75 -2.66 -25.42
N PHE A 256 -5.78 -3.85 -26.05
CA PHE A 256 -4.61 -4.39 -26.74
C PHE A 256 -4.48 -3.80 -28.14
N SER A 257 -3.26 -3.38 -28.51
CA SER A 257 -2.97 -2.75 -29.80
C SER A 257 -1.57 -3.12 -30.31
N GLY A 258 -1.21 -2.63 -31.49
CA GLY A 258 0.14 -2.79 -32.05
C GLY A 258 0.31 -3.99 -32.97
N PRO A 259 1.56 -4.44 -33.23
CA PRO A 259 1.86 -5.43 -34.25
C PRO A 259 1.30 -6.82 -33.95
N PHE A 260 1.17 -7.17 -32.66
CA PHE A 260 0.64 -8.49 -32.26
C PHE A 260 -0.83 -8.64 -32.62
N ILE A 261 -1.68 -7.65 -32.29
CA ILE A 261 -3.11 -7.74 -32.63
C ILE A 261 -3.32 -7.85 -34.15
N ARG A 262 -2.46 -7.21 -34.95
CA ARG A 262 -2.51 -7.29 -36.44
C ARG A 262 -1.88 -8.55 -37.01
N GLY A 263 -1.13 -9.33 -36.21
CA GLY A 263 -0.42 -10.51 -36.70
C GLY A 263 0.79 -10.19 -37.56
N ASP A 264 1.44 -9.04 -37.32
CA ASP A 264 2.54 -8.50 -38.15
C ASP A 264 3.87 -9.20 -37.81
N VAL A 265 4.09 -10.36 -38.41
CA VAL A 265 5.27 -11.22 -38.19
C VAL A 265 6.56 -10.50 -38.59
N GLU A 266 6.57 -9.74 -39.69
CA GLU A 266 7.78 -9.08 -40.18
C GLU A 266 8.23 -7.95 -39.23
N THR A 267 7.31 -7.19 -38.64
CA THR A 267 7.64 -6.19 -37.65
C THR A 267 8.21 -6.85 -36.38
N VAL A 268 7.59 -7.92 -35.90
CA VAL A 268 8.06 -8.63 -34.70
C VAL A 268 9.44 -9.27 -34.96
N LYS A 269 9.70 -9.82 -36.14
CA LYS A 269 11.02 -10.35 -36.54
C LYS A 269 12.11 -9.28 -36.49
N LYS A 270 11.83 -8.06 -36.97
CA LYS A 270 12.77 -6.93 -36.89
C LYS A 270 13.06 -6.55 -35.42
N HIS A 271 12.03 -6.55 -34.57
CA HIS A 271 12.23 -6.29 -33.12
C HIS A 271 13.15 -7.34 -32.50
N LEU A 272 12.91 -8.62 -32.75
CA LEU A 272 13.71 -9.72 -32.17
C LEU A 272 15.17 -9.66 -32.65
N ALA A 273 15.42 -9.37 -33.93
CA ALA A 273 16.77 -9.21 -34.48
C ALA A 273 17.53 -8.06 -33.81
N LEU A 274 16.88 -6.91 -33.59
CA LEU A 274 17.48 -5.80 -32.87
C LEU A 274 17.78 -6.16 -31.41
N LEU A 275 16.85 -6.82 -30.74
CA LEU A 275 16.94 -7.18 -29.34
C LEU A 275 17.98 -8.29 -29.04
N GLN A 276 18.48 -9.01 -30.06
CA GLN A 276 19.59 -9.96 -29.88
C GLN A 276 20.82 -9.32 -29.22
N ARG A 277 21.07 -8.04 -29.45
CA ARG A 277 22.16 -7.28 -28.81
C ARG A 277 21.96 -7.06 -27.29
N ASN A 278 20.77 -7.35 -26.76
CA ASN A 278 20.44 -7.24 -25.35
C ASN A 278 19.59 -8.45 -24.90
N PRO A 279 20.25 -9.60 -24.59
CA PRO A 279 19.56 -10.86 -24.29
C PRO A 279 18.52 -10.76 -23.18
N LYS A 280 18.80 -9.97 -22.12
CA LYS A 280 17.87 -9.79 -21.00
C LYS A 280 16.59 -9.05 -21.44
N THR A 281 16.72 -7.99 -22.26
CA THR A 281 15.57 -7.27 -22.82
C THR A 281 14.78 -8.16 -23.78
N ARG A 282 15.48 -8.96 -24.63
CA ARG A 282 14.85 -9.94 -25.52
C ARG A 282 14.04 -10.96 -24.72
N ALA A 283 14.60 -11.51 -23.66
CA ALA A 283 13.90 -12.50 -22.83
C ALA A 283 12.58 -11.95 -22.25
N VAL A 284 12.58 -10.71 -21.72
CA VAL A 284 11.37 -10.05 -21.24
C VAL A 284 10.37 -9.83 -22.38
N TYR A 285 10.83 -9.35 -23.54
CA TYR A 285 9.97 -9.15 -24.70
C TYR A 285 9.30 -10.45 -25.16
N VAL A 286 10.07 -11.55 -25.28
CA VAL A 286 9.57 -12.86 -25.68
C VAL A 286 8.58 -13.43 -24.66
N ALA A 287 8.87 -13.32 -23.36
CA ALA A 287 7.98 -13.79 -22.30
C ALA A 287 6.62 -13.08 -22.35
N LEU A 288 6.62 -11.75 -22.46
CA LEU A 288 5.39 -10.96 -22.57
C LEU A 288 4.64 -11.22 -23.87
N ALA A 289 5.36 -11.39 -24.99
CA ALA A 289 4.77 -11.75 -26.27
C ALA A 289 4.05 -13.10 -26.21
N LYS A 290 4.64 -14.11 -25.56
CA LYS A 290 4.00 -15.43 -25.35
C LYS A 290 2.72 -15.29 -24.53
N VAL A 291 2.75 -14.54 -23.43
CA VAL A 291 1.55 -14.24 -22.64
C VAL A 291 0.47 -13.55 -23.48
N ALA A 292 0.86 -12.60 -24.34
CA ALA A 292 -0.09 -11.93 -25.24
C ALA A 292 -0.71 -12.91 -26.24
N LEU A 293 0.09 -13.85 -26.80
CA LEU A 293 -0.43 -14.89 -27.69
C LEU A 293 -1.45 -15.81 -27.01
N ASP A 294 -1.28 -16.11 -25.74
CA ASP A 294 -2.16 -17.03 -25.03
C ASP A 294 -3.42 -16.36 -24.47
N GLY A 295 -3.30 -15.12 -23.97
CA GLY A 295 -4.35 -14.44 -23.22
C GLY A 295 -5.08 -13.30 -23.94
N LEU A 296 -4.58 -12.83 -25.12
CA LEU A 296 -5.16 -11.67 -25.80
C LEU A 296 -5.61 -12.00 -27.24
N THR A 297 -6.36 -11.08 -27.84
CA THR A 297 -6.78 -11.21 -29.24
C THR A 297 -5.61 -10.94 -30.19
N VAL A 298 -5.11 -11.96 -30.87
CA VAL A 298 -3.97 -11.90 -31.77
C VAL A 298 -4.31 -12.56 -33.09
N LYS A 299 -4.11 -11.84 -34.23
CA LYS A 299 -4.18 -12.41 -35.56
C LYS A 299 -2.89 -13.17 -35.91
N ASN A 300 -2.93 -14.11 -36.84
CA ASN A 300 -1.78 -14.92 -37.27
C ASN A 300 -0.96 -15.49 -36.08
N ARG A 301 -1.64 -16.00 -35.07
CA ARG A 301 -1.03 -16.54 -33.84
C ARG A 301 0.02 -17.62 -34.11
N ALA A 302 -0.24 -18.51 -35.08
CA ALA A 302 0.68 -19.60 -35.43
C ALA A 302 2.01 -19.08 -36.02
N GLY A 303 1.96 -18.05 -36.87
CA GLY A 303 3.17 -17.43 -37.45
C GLY A 303 4.01 -16.73 -36.38
N LEU A 304 3.35 -15.96 -35.48
CA LEU A 304 4.04 -15.31 -34.39
C LEU A 304 4.61 -16.30 -33.36
N ARG A 305 3.89 -17.40 -33.05
CA ARG A 305 4.38 -18.43 -32.12
C ARG A 305 5.68 -19.07 -32.64
N ARG A 306 5.70 -19.54 -33.91
CA ARG A 306 6.93 -20.07 -34.52
C ARG A 306 8.11 -19.11 -34.45
N LEU A 307 7.86 -17.82 -34.66
CA LEU A 307 8.90 -16.79 -34.58
C LEU A 307 9.47 -16.60 -33.18
N LEU A 308 8.67 -16.78 -32.14
CA LEU A 308 9.07 -16.59 -30.72
C LEU A 308 9.73 -17.86 -30.11
N GLU A 309 9.65 -19.01 -30.79
CA GLU A 309 10.26 -20.28 -30.38
C GLU A 309 11.68 -20.44 -30.95
N ASN A 310 12.02 -19.71 -32.02
CA ASN A 310 13.34 -19.60 -32.63
C ASN A 310 14.14 -18.41 -32.05
#